data_166bdbdc7040866edb274305505cb1f5
#
_entry.id   166bdbdc7040866edb274305505cb1f5
#
_cell.length_a   1.000
_cell.length_b   1.000
_cell.length_c   1.000
_cell.angle_alpha   90.00
_cell.angle_beta   90.00
_cell.angle_gamma   90.00
#
_symmetry.space_group_name_H-M   'P 1'
#
loop_
_entity.id
_entity.type
_entity.pdbx_description
1 polymer ?
#
loop_
_entity_poly.entity_id
_entity_poly.type
_entity_poly.pdbx_seq_one_letter_code
_entity_poly.pdbx_strand_id
1 'polypeptide(L)'
;MALWIGIHLPLLALETLRPRWSKPCMFAVLEHEQVLAMSASAAAAGVRPGMRRGGVLALAPETLLCERDAGREQGARDDIALTLLQYTPEVAHAEEDSLLLDVSASLSAFGGRLALCRRIRDSVQALGFSLQLSMAPTAQGAWLLGRYRRRHRRPPLPRQRRSLGMASMQRRLDALPFVILPAARPYQEWLTGIGCQTLADLRKLPRAGLQRRSDQQLLASLDRAYGTAPEIFDWVQPPQTFSAWLELPDRIEHAEAVLFAARRLILQMTGWLVAQQLAVSCFRLSLEHERGRQAIAPTPLEISLAEAAWHEEHLLRLLKERLGRLQLEAPVIALRLQAMQVVPMLPPTASLFPEPGGTPGAYARLLELLSARLGSENVLQPAAQADYRPEIANAWQTAATQGHRTPQENRRALSPARPFWLLQAPLALAVRNHRPFYSSPLRLLAGPERIECSWWDGVAAVRDYFIAEGDDAACYWIYRQRSGDDIYWFLHGLFA
;
A
#
# COMPACT_ATOMS: atom_id res chain seq x y z
N MET A 1 -1.81 -19.54 24.58
CA MET A 1 -1.12 -20.71 24.03
C MET A 1 -0.28 -20.21 22.87
N ALA A 2 1.02 -20.39 22.90
CA ALA A 2 1.89 -19.90 21.82
C ALA A 2 1.52 -20.54 20.49
N LEU A 3 1.50 -19.75 19.41
CA LEU A 3 1.23 -20.22 18.06
C LEU A 3 2.16 -19.53 17.06
N TRP A 4 3.00 -20.34 16.45
CA TRP A 4 3.97 -19.88 15.47
C TRP A 4 3.56 -20.22 14.05
N ILE A 5 3.85 -19.32 13.14
CA ILE A 5 3.80 -19.56 11.69
C ILE A 5 5.23 -19.63 11.18
N GLY A 6 5.57 -20.76 10.53
CA GLY A 6 6.79 -20.90 9.75
C GLY A 6 6.52 -20.64 8.28
N ILE A 7 7.34 -19.82 7.66
CA ILE A 7 7.33 -19.50 6.22
C ILE A 7 8.63 -20.01 5.63
N HIS A 8 8.56 -20.93 4.70
CA HIS A 8 9.71 -21.37 3.92
C HIS A 8 9.56 -20.94 2.46
N LEU A 9 10.62 -20.41 1.87
CA LEU A 9 10.70 -19.84 0.52
C LEU A 9 11.49 -20.78 -0.39
N PRO A 10 10.86 -21.81 -0.97
CA PRO A 10 11.56 -22.91 -1.62
C PRO A 10 12.23 -22.56 -2.95
N LEU A 11 11.91 -21.41 -3.51
CA LEU A 11 12.43 -20.93 -4.79
C LEU A 11 13.07 -19.54 -4.66
N LEU A 12 13.51 -19.17 -3.45
CA LEU A 12 14.03 -17.84 -3.16
C LEU A 12 15.14 -17.42 -4.15
N ALA A 13 16.15 -18.26 -4.36
CA ALA A 13 17.25 -17.98 -5.26
C ALA A 13 16.80 -17.71 -6.71
N LEU A 14 15.74 -18.38 -7.18
CA LEU A 14 15.16 -18.17 -8.51
C LEU A 14 14.31 -16.89 -8.55
N GLU A 15 13.42 -16.72 -7.56
CA GLU A 15 12.39 -15.68 -7.56
C GLU A 15 12.91 -14.30 -7.16
N THR A 16 14.11 -14.20 -6.57
CA THR A 16 14.82 -12.92 -6.39
C THR A 16 15.25 -12.31 -7.73
N LEU A 17 15.61 -13.13 -8.70
CA LEU A 17 16.03 -12.72 -10.04
C LEU A 17 14.85 -12.66 -11.02
N ARG A 18 13.94 -13.63 -10.92
CA ARG A 18 12.72 -13.75 -11.74
C ARG A 18 11.50 -13.98 -10.85
N PRO A 19 10.90 -12.91 -10.31
CA PRO A 19 9.67 -13.00 -9.52
C PRO A 19 8.53 -13.64 -10.29
N ARG A 20 7.54 -14.23 -9.60
CA ARG A 20 6.41 -14.94 -10.22
C ARG A 20 5.58 -14.10 -11.20
N TRP A 21 5.61 -12.79 -11.09
CA TRP A 21 4.91 -11.87 -11.99
C TRP A 21 5.72 -11.51 -13.26
N SER A 22 6.98 -11.94 -13.35
CA SER A 22 7.79 -11.74 -14.56
C SER A 22 7.34 -12.66 -15.71
N LYS A 23 7.69 -12.29 -16.94
CA LYS A 23 7.38 -13.10 -18.12
C LYS A 23 7.99 -14.51 -17.98
N PRO A 24 7.24 -15.58 -18.27
CA PRO A 24 7.78 -16.95 -18.25
C PRO A 24 8.94 -17.08 -19.23
N CYS A 25 10.07 -17.59 -18.75
CA CYS A 25 11.23 -17.91 -19.59
C CYS A 25 11.94 -19.16 -19.07
N MET A 26 12.75 -19.78 -19.89
CA MET A 26 13.67 -20.83 -19.44
C MET A 26 14.80 -20.18 -18.66
N PHE A 27 14.85 -20.40 -17.36
CA PHE A 27 15.78 -19.75 -16.44
C PHE A 27 16.29 -20.73 -15.39
N ALA A 28 17.58 -20.69 -15.09
CA ALA A 28 18.16 -21.46 -14.02
C ALA A 28 19.23 -20.65 -13.26
N VAL A 29 19.29 -20.87 -11.95
CA VAL A 29 20.29 -20.29 -11.05
C VAL A 29 21.37 -21.34 -10.79
N LEU A 30 22.60 -20.94 -10.95
CA LEU A 30 23.76 -21.77 -10.72
C LEU A 30 24.42 -21.42 -9.38
N GLU A 31 24.95 -22.44 -8.71
CA GLU A 31 25.85 -22.32 -7.58
C GLU A 31 27.04 -23.25 -7.84
N HIS A 32 28.26 -22.71 -7.84
CA HIS A 32 29.47 -23.46 -8.18
C HIS A 32 29.34 -24.23 -9.52
N GLU A 33 28.88 -23.56 -10.58
CA GLU A 33 28.67 -24.14 -11.92
C GLU A 33 27.62 -25.27 -12.00
N GLN A 34 26.81 -25.48 -10.97
CA GLN A 34 25.74 -26.46 -10.91
C GLN A 34 24.38 -25.82 -10.70
N VAL A 35 23.36 -26.37 -11.31
CA VAL A 35 21.97 -25.89 -11.17
C VAL A 35 21.50 -26.06 -9.73
N LEU A 36 21.27 -24.95 -9.05
CA LEU A 36 20.65 -24.88 -7.73
C LEU A 36 19.12 -24.89 -7.84
N ALA A 37 18.57 -24.02 -8.68
CA ALA A 37 17.13 -23.85 -8.89
C ALA A 37 16.83 -23.53 -10.36
N MET A 38 15.64 -23.89 -10.84
CA MET A 38 15.24 -23.65 -12.23
C MET A 38 13.76 -23.34 -12.36
N SER A 39 13.38 -22.65 -13.44
CA SER A 39 11.99 -22.41 -13.81
C SER A 39 11.27 -23.69 -14.23
N ALA A 40 9.93 -23.68 -14.18
CA ALA A 40 9.11 -24.81 -14.60
C ALA A 40 9.34 -25.16 -16.08
N SER A 41 9.57 -24.17 -16.96
CA SER A 41 9.87 -24.34 -18.38
C SER A 41 11.22 -25.01 -18.60
N ALA A 42 12.27 -24.62 -17.89
CA ALA A 42 13.58 -25.26 -17.93
C ALA A 42 13.50 -26.73 -17.41
N ALA A 43 12.74 -26.95 -16.33
CA ALA A 43 12.51 -28.30 -15.79
C ALA A 43 11.75 -29.20 -16.79
N ALA A 44 10.78 -28.66 -17.54
CA ALA A 44 10.06 -29.37 -18.61
C ALA A 44 10.99 -29.73 -19.79
N ALA A 45 11.96 -28.85 -20.10
CA ALA A 45 13.00 -29.10 -21.12
C ALA A 45 14.04 -30.16 -20.66
N GLY A 46 13.94 -30.67 -19.44
CA GLY A 46 14.82 -31.73 -18.94
C GLY A 46 15.93 -31.24 -17.98
N VAL A 47 16.08 -29.96 -17.72
CA VAL A 47 17.05 -29.44 -16.73
C VAL A 47 16.74 -30.00 -15.36
N ARG A 48 17.78 -30.36 -14.59
CA ARG A 48 17.66 -30.97 -13.26
C ARG A 48 18.64 -30.29 -12.27
N PRO A 49 18.33 -30.27 -10.97
CA PRO A 49 19.26 -29.78 -9.95
C PRO A 49 20.56 -30.60 -9.99
N GLY A 50 21.70 -29.92 -9.78
CA GLY A 50 23.03 -30.53 -9.82
C GLY A 50 23.62 -30.70 -11.22
N MET A 51 22.89 -30.41 -12.31
CA MET A 51 23.45 -30.41 -13.66
C MET A 51 24.49 -29.29 -13.79
N ARG A 52 25.59 -29.56 -14.46
CA ARG A 52 26.59 -28.55 -14.80
C ARG A 52 26.12 -27.61 -15.91
N ARG A 53 26.63 -26.37 -15.94
CA ARG A 53 26.35 -25.35 -16.98
C ARG A 53 26.38 -25.92 -18.41
N GLY A 54 27.44 -26.65 -18.76
CA GLY A 54 27.57 -27.23 -20.11
C GLY A 54 26.47 -28.23 -20.45
N GLY A 55 26.03 -29.06 -19.48
CA GLY A 55 24.92 -29.98 -19.65
C GLY A 55 23.57 -29.28 -19.86
N VAL A 56 23.33 -28.17 -19.19
CA VAL A 56 22.13 -27.36 -19.41
C VAL A 56 22.09 -26.75 -20.79
N LEU A 57 23.21 -26.15 -21.25
CA LEU A 57 23.31 -25.52 -22.56
C LEU A 57 23.21 -26.55 -23.71
N ALA A 58 23.74 -27.76 -23.51
CA ALA A 58 23.59 -28.84 -24.48
C ALA A 58 22.15 -29.34 -24.60
N LEU A 59 21.38 -29.34 -23.50
CA LEU A 59 20.02 -29.86 -23.45
C LEU A 59 18.98 -28.78 -23.81
N ALA A 60 19.17 -27.57 -23.34
CA ALA A 60 18.25 -26.43 -23.47
C ALA A 60 19.05 -25.14 -23.69
N PRO A 61 19.54 -24.86 -24.94
CA PRO A 61 20.44 -23.74 -25.25
C PRO A 61 19.84 -22.36 -24.95
N GLU A 62 18.52 -22.24 -24.98
CA GLU A 62 17.80 -20.98 -24.72
C GLU A 62 17.64 -20.67 -23.23
N THR A 63 18.16 -21.52 -22.33
CA THR A 63 18.05 -21.31 -20.90
C THR A 63 18.98 -20.17 -20.46
N LEU A 64 18.39 -19.12 -19.91
CA LEU A 64 19.15 -18.03 -19.26
C LEU A 64 19.74 -18.56 -17.95
N LEU A 65 21.06 -18.48 -17.83
CA LEU A 65 21.81 -18.95 -16.66
C LEU A 65 22.37 -17.75 -15.90
N CYS A 66 22.06 -17.67 -14.61
CA CYS A 66 22.60 -16.66 -13.69
C CYS A 66 23.25 -17.34 -12.49
N GLU A 67 24.32 -16.74 -11.99
CA GLU A 67 24.92 -17.16 -10.73
C GLU A 67 24.04 -16.76 -9.53
N ARG A 68 24.10 -17.53 -8.47
CA ARG A 68 23.42 -17.24 -7.20
C ARG A 68 23.93 -15.92 -6.61
N ASP A 69 23.02 -15.13 -6.12
CA ASP A 69 23.31 -13.89 -5.41
C ASP A 69 22.74 -13.94 -3.98
N ALA A 70 23.59 -14.33 -3.03
CA ALA A 70 23.21 -14.45 -1.63
C ALA A 70 22.83 -13.08 -1.00
N GLY A 71 23.38 -11.98 -1.49
CA GLY A 71 23.02 -10.64 -1.04
C GLY A 71 21.59 -10.27 -1.44
N ARG A 72 21.22 -10.56 -2.70
CA ARG A 72 19.82 -10.37 -3.17
C ARG A 72 18.84 -11.28 -2.42
N GLU A 73 19.22 -12.52 -2.11
CA GLU A 73 18.39 -13.44 -1.32
C GLU A 73 18.17 -12.91 0.10
N GLN A 74 19.22 -12.38 0.75
CA GLN A 74 19.09 -11.76 2.06
C GLN A 74 18.18 -10.53 2.00
N GLY A 75 18.42 -9.60 1.07
CA GLY A 75 17.57 -8.43 0.87
C GLY A 75 16.10 -8.80 0.63
N ALA A 76 15.84 -9.86 -0.16
CA ALA A 76 14.47 -10.33 -0.39
C ALA A 76 13.82 -10.90 0.90
N ARG A 77 14.59 -11.58 1.76
CA ARG A 77 14.08 -12.03 3.07
C ARG A 77 13.77 -10.86 3.99
N ASP A 78 14.61 -9.82 3.98
CA ASP A 78 14.39 -8.59 4.75
C ASP A 78 13.13 -7.86 4.27
N ASP A 79 12.93 -7.75 2.95
CA ASP A 79 11.74 -7.18 2.31
C ASP A 79 10.45 -7.91 2.73
N ILE A 80 10.50 -9.25 2.71
CA ILE A 80 9.38 -10.09 3.13
C ILE A 80 9.12 -9.92 4.62
N ALA A 81 10.17 -9.94 5.45
CA ALA A 81 10.05 -9.76 6.89
C ALA A 81 9.44 -8.39 7.23
N LEU A 82 9.92 -7.31 6.59
CA LEU A 82 9.36 -5.97 6.76
C LEU A 82 7.87 -5.91 6.39
N THR A 83 7.48 -6.56 5.28
CA THR A 83 6.07 -6.65 4.87
C THR A 83 5.22 -7.40 5.91
N LEU A 84 5.78 -8.43 6.56
CA LEU A 84 5.06 -9.25 7.53
C LEU A 84 4.87 -8.57 8.89
N LEU A 85 5.63 -7.52 9.20
CA LEU A 85 5.45 -6.72 10.41
C LEU A 85 4.04 -6.08 10.51
N GLN A 86 3.32 -5.96 9.39
CA GLN A 86 1.90 -5.55 9.43
C GLN A 86 0.99 -6.54 10.18
N TYR A 87 1.41 -7.78 10.36
CA TYR A 87 0.62 -8.84 10.99
C TYR A 87 1.02 -9.12 12.44
N THR A 88 2.29 -8.98 12.76
CA THR A 88 2.84 -9.15 14.11
C THR A 88 4.19 -8.44 14.20
N PRO A 89 4.52 -7.80 15.32
CA PRO A 89 5.86 -7.24 15.53
C PRO A 89 6.93 -8.33 15.74
N GLU A 90 6.51 -9.56 16.05
CA GLU A 90 7.38 -10.69 16.38
C GLU A 90 7.68 -11.52 15.14
N VAL A 91 8.53 -10.97 14.25
CA VAL A 91 9.06 -11.61 13.05
C VAL A 91 10.56 -11.85 13.24
N ALA A 92 11.02 -13.07 12.96
CA ALA A 92 12.42 -13.43 13.02
C ALA A 92 12.88 -14.19 11.77
N HIS A 93 14.15 -13.99 11.38
CA HIS A 93 14.79 -14.82 10.38
C HIS A 93 15.08 -16.22 10.93
N ALA A 94 14.94 -17.20 10.08
CA ALA A 94 15.35 -18.56 10.37
C ALA A 94 16.25 -19.10 9.26
N GLU A 95 16.96 -20.17 9.56
CA GLU A 95 17.85 -20.83 8.59
C GLU A 95 17.08 -21.34 7.36
N GLU A 96 17.84 -21.58 6.28
CA GLU A 96 17.35 -22.18 5.04
C GLU A 96 16.11 -21.48 4.46
N ASP A 97 16.28 -20.20 4.12
CA ASP A 97 15.28 -19.36 3.43
C ASP A 97 13.91 -19.39 4.12
N SER A 98 13.93 -19.22 5.42
CA SER A 98 12.72 -19.28 6.23
C SER A 98 12.58 -18.06 7.14
N LEU A 99 11.32 -17.78 7.50
CA LEU A 99 10.92 -16.77 8.47
C LEU A 99 9.99 -17.40 9.50
N LEU A 100 10.01 -16.87 10.70
CA LEU A 100 9.18 -17.30 11.82
C LEU A 100 8.39 -16.10 12.36
N LEU A 101 7.12 -16.32 12.64
CA LEU A 101 6.22 -15.31 13.19
C LEU A 101 5.55 -15.87 14.45
N ASP A 102 5.64 -15.18 15.58
CA ASP A 102 4.71 -15.40 16.67
C ASP A 102 3.42 -14.63 16.40
N VAL A 103 2.32 -15.35 16.28
CA VAL A 103 1.01 -14.77 15.95
C VAL A 103 0.01 -14.93 17.11
N SER A 104 0.49 -15.30 18.29
CA SER A 104 -0.35 -15.60 19.43
C SER A 104 -1.29 -14.45 19.81
N ALA A 105 -0.79 -13.21 19.78
CA ALA A 105 -1.55 -12.01 20.10
C ALA A 105 -2.37 -11.47 18.93
N SER A 106 -2.01 -11.81 17.68
CA SER A 106 -2.56 -11.19 16.48
C SER A 106 -3.82 -11.86 15.93
N LEU A 107 -4.15 -13.06 16.37
CA LEU A 107 -5.20 -13.90 15.77
C LEU A 107 -6.59 -13.24 15.76
N SER A 108 -6.96 -12.56 16.84
CA SER A 108 -8.28 -11.91 16.97
C SER A 108 -8.42 -10.73 16.01
N ALA A 109 -7.35 -9.95 15.83
CA ALA A 109 -7.33 -8.77 14.96
C ALA A 109 -7.54 -9.11 13.48
N PHE A 110 -7.14 -10.32 13.04
CA PHE A 110 -7.20 -10.74 11.64
C PHE A 110 -8.29 -11.77 11.32
N GLY A 111 -9.29 -11.95 12.19
CA GLY A 111 -10.39 -12.89 11.97
C GLY A 111 -9.99 -14.36 12.11
N GLY A 112 -8.98 -14.63 12.92
CA GLY A 112 -8.51 -15.96 13.26
C GLY A 112 -7.41 -16.50 12.33
N ARG A 113 -6.89 -17.66 12.71
CA ARG A 113 -5.70 -18.30 12.12
C ARG A 113 -5.78 -18.54 10.60
N LEU A 114 -6.94 -18.91 10.06
CA LEU A 114 -7.07 -19.22 8.64
C LEU A 114 -7.08 -17.94 7.78
N ALA A 115 -7.74 -16.90 8.27
CA ALA A 115 -7.77 -15.60 7.62
C ALA A 115 -6.36 -14.97 7.62
N LEU A 116 -5.66 -15.02 8.75
CA LEU A 116 -4.27 -14.56 8.85
C LEU A 116 -3.33 -15.31 7.91
N CYS A 117 -3.40 -16.65 7.87
CA CYS A 117 -2.59 -17.45 6.93
C CYS A 117 -2.87 -17.11 5.45
N ARG A 118 -4.13 -16.75 5.11
CA ARG A 118 -4.48 -16.33 3.75
C ARG A 118 -3.83 -14.98 3.44
N ARG A 119 -4.00 -13.99 4.31
CA ARG A 119 -3.39 -12.65 4.15
C ARG A 119 -1.87 -12.71 4.03
N ILE A 120 -1.19 -13.46 4.90
CA ILE A 120 0.27 -13.67 4.82
C ILE A 120 0.65 -14.28 3.46
N ARG A 121 -0.10 -15.29 3.00
CA ARG A 121 0.17 -15.90 1.69
C ARG A 121 0.00 -14.90 0.56
N ASP A 122 -1.10 -14.16 0.56
CA ASP A 122 -1.43 -13.21 -0.49
C ASP A 122 -0.38 -12.08 -0.55
N SER A 123 0.10 -11.58 0.60
CA SER A 123 1.18 -10.58 0.66
C SER A 123 2.50 -11.11 0.11
N VAL A 124 2.96 -12.29 0.55
CA VAL A 124 4.23 -12.86 0.07
C VAL A 124 4.16 -13.20 -1.42
N GLN A 125 3.01 -13.67 -1.90
CA GLN A 125 2.80 -13.92 -3.34
C GLN A 125 2.76 -12.62 -4.15
N ALA A 126 2.20 -11.54 -3.61
CA ALA A 126 2.22 -10.23 -4.25
C ALA A 126 3.63 -9.64 -4.35
N LEU A 127 4.52 -9.97 -3.38
CA LEU A 127 5.95 -9.67 -3.48
C LEU A 127 6.67 -10.47 -4.58
N GLY A 128 6.01 -11.48 -5.15
CA GLY A 128 6.55 -12.32 -6.22
C GLY A 128 7.18 -13.64 -5.76
N PHE A 129 6.96 -14.06 -4.50
CA PHE A 129 7.60 -15.26 -3.94
C PHE A 129 6.61 -16.41 -3.70
N SER A 130 7.07 -17.62 -3.98
CA SER A 130 6.41 -18.87 -3.61
C SER A 130 6.73 -19.21 -2.16
N LEU A 131 5.72 -19.67 -1.41
CA LEU A 131 5.93 -19.98 -0.01
C LEU A 131 5.26 -21.27 0.42
N GLN A 132 5.80 -21.87 1.47
CA GLN A 132 5.20 -22.97 2.21
C GLN A 132 4.93 -22.52 3.64
N LEU A 133 3.65 -22.53 4.03
CA LEU A 133 3.21 -22.15 5.39
C LEU A 133 3.03 -23.37 6.27
N SER A 134 3.49 -23.24 7.49
CA SER A 134 3.29 -24.20 8.58
C SER A 134 2.77 -23.50 9.82
N MET A 135 2.22 -24.24 10.77
CA MET A 135 1.81 -23.76 12.08
C MET A 135 2.15 -24.78 13.16
N ALA A 136 2.70 -24.31 14.26
CA ALA A 136 3.00 -25.16 15.43
C ALA A 136 3.03 -24.37 16.73
N PRO A 137 2.94 -25.04 17.90
CA PRO A 137 3.09 -24.40 19.20
C PRO A 137 4.54 -23.96 19.53
N THR A 138 5.53 -24.43 18.79
CA THR A 138 6.96 -24.03 18.90
C THR A 138 7.44 -23.47 17.58
N ALA A 139 8.36 -22.52 17.59
CA ALA A 139 8.91 -21.90 16.39
C ALA A 139 9.74 -22.92 15.58
N GLN A 140 10.63 -23.65 16.25
CA GLN A 140 11.44 -24.70 15.62
C GLN A 140 10.54 -25.80 15.00
N GLY A 141 9.46 -26.16 15.71
CA GLY A 141 8.47 -27.11 15.19
C GLY A 141 7.75 -26.60 13.94
N ALA A 142 7.35 -25.32 13.92
CA ALA A 142 6.78 -24.67 12.75
C ALA A 142 7.77 -24.68 11.59
N TRP A 143 9.02 -24.28 11.83
CA TRP A 143 10.09 -24.25 10.85
C TRP A 143 10.32 -25.64 10.20
N LEU A 144 10.47 -26.70 10.99
CA LEU A 144 10.67 -28.06 10.48
C LEU A 144 9.47 -28.55 9.63
N LEU A 145 8.22 -28.30 10.11
CA LEU A 145 7.02 -28.67 9.35
C LEU A 145 6.87 -27.89 8.03
N GLY A 146 7.35 -26.65 7.99
CA GLY A 146 7.32 -25.79 6.81
C GLY A 146 8.20 -26.30 5.68
N ARG A 147 9.37 -26.81 6.03
CA ARG A 147 10.42 -27.25 5.09
C ARG A 147 10.22 -28.67 4.56
N TYR A 148 9.39 -29.46 5.23
CA TYR A 148 9.22 -30.86 4.83
C TYR A 148 8.61 -31.00 3.43
N ARG A 149 9.35 -31.62 2.51
CA ARG A 149 8.91 -32.03 1.18
C ARG A 149 8.88 -33.58 1.13
N ARG A 150 7.73 -34.15 0.85
CA ARG A 150 7.66 -35.59 0.55
C ARG A 150 8.43 -35.90 -0.72
N ARG A 151 9.31 -36.92 -0.70
CA ARG A 151 10.07 -37.37 -1.88
C ARG A 151 9.20 -37.87 -3.04
N HIS A 152 7.91 -38.13 -2.84
CA HIS A 152 6.99 -38.62 -3.85
C HIS A 152 6.13 -37.52 -4.47
N ARG A 153 5.78 -37.72 -5.76
CA ARG A 153 5.14 -36.82 -6.74
C ARG A 153 3.96 -35.91 -6.30
N ARG A 154 3.44 -36.04 -5.06
CA ARG A 154 2.37 -35.18 -4.55
C ARG A 154 2.90 -34.29 -3.40
N PRO A 155 2.76 -32.96 -3.51
CA PRO A 155 3.11 -32.09 -2.38
C PRO A 155 2.24 -32.47 -1.17
N PRO A 156 2.79 -32.43 0.07
CA PRO A 156 2.00 -32.69 1.27
C PRO A 156 0.84 -31.71 1.35
N LEU A 157 -0.34 -32.24 1.70
CA LEU A 157 -1.53 -31.41 1.86
C LEU A 157 -1.28 -30.31 2.91
N PRO A 158 -1.82 -29.09 2.73
CA PRO A 158 -1.65 -28.00 3.69
C PRO A 158 -2.01 -28.38 5.14
N ARG A 159 -2.95 -29.30 5.32
CA ARG A 159 -3.33 -29.85 6.64
C ARG A 159 -2.18 -30.60 7.34
N GLN A 160 -1.23 -31.15 6.61
CA GLN A 160 -0.10 -31.92 7.20
C GLN A 160 0.97 -31.04 7.82
N ARG A 161 1.02 -29.75 7.47
CA ARG A 161 1.97 -28.77 8.00
C ARG A 161 1.41 -27.96 9.18
N ARG A 162 0.19 -28.24 9.65
CA ARG A 162 -0.47 -27.46 10.69
C ARG A 162 -0.75 -28.32 11.91
N SER A 163 -0.15 -27.98 13.03
CA SER A 163 -0.38 -28.61 14.32
C SER A 163 -0.64 -27.52 15.36
N LEU A 164 -1.78 -27.61 16.04
CA LEU A 164 -2.21 -26.58 16.99
C LEU A 164 -1.92 -26.98 18.44
N GLY A 165 -1.77 -28.26 18.71
CA GLY A 165 -1.44 -28.77 20.04
C GLY A 165 -0.11 -29.52 20.04
N MET A 166 0.58 -29.52 21.19
CA MET A 166 1.90 -30.14 21.39
C MET A 166 1.90 -31.62 20.96
N ALA A 167 0.93 -32.40 21.42
CA ALA A 167 0.86 -33.83 21.11
C ALA A 167 0.69 -34.13 19.60
N SER A 168 -0.08 -33.27 18.87
CA SER A 168 -0.22 -33.42 17.43
C SER A 168 1.04 -33.00 16.67
N MET A 169 1.73 -31.98 17.15
CA MET A 169 3.01 -31.55 16.63
C MET A 169 4.08 -32.62 16.79
N GLN A 170 4.25 -33.13 18.00
CA GLN A 170 5.21 -34.19 18.30
C GLN A 170 5.05 -35.39 17.39
N ARG A 171 3.82 -35.91 17.25
CA ARG A 171 3.53 -37.04 16.32
C ARG A 171 3.92 -36.75 14.86
N ARG A 172 3.80 -35.49 14.41
CA ARG A 172 4.19 -35.10 13.05
C ARG A 172 5.68 -34.94 12.91
N LEU A 173 6.34 -34.33 13.89
CA LEU A 173 7.80 -34.22 13.94
C LEU A 173 8.45 -35.61 14.01
N ASP A 174 7.90 -36.53 14.80
CA ASP A 174 8.39 -37.90 14.96
C ASP A 174 8.45 -38.64 13.61
N ALA A 175 7.54 -38.34 12.69
CA ALA A 175 7.50 -38.95 11.35
C ALA A 175 8.47 -38.29 10.33
N LEU A 176 9.13 -37.20 10.67
CA LEU A 176 10.07 -36.52 9.77
C LEU A 176 11.42 -37.22 9.75
N PRO A 177 12.11 -37.27 8.59
CA PRO A 177 13.47 -37.76 8.52
C PRO A 177 14.39 -36.87 9.36
N PHE A 178 15.32 -37.46 10.12
CA PHE A 178 16.20 -36.71 11.01
C PHE A 178 17.08 -35.66 10.26
N VAL A 179 17.41 -35.90 8.99
CA VAL A 179 18.22 -34.99 8.15
C VAL A 179 17.54 -33.63 7.89
N ILE A 180 16.23 -33.48 8.21
CA ILE A 180 15.53 -32.19 8.16
C ILE A 180 16.09 -31.21 9.18
N LEU A 181 16.68 -31.71 10.26
CA LEU A 181 17.36 -30.93 11.30
C LEU A 181 18.80 -30.68 10.85
N PRO A 182 19.22 -29.45 10.53
CA PRO A 182 20.57 -29.17 10.02
C PRO A 182 21.66 -29.65 10.97
N ALA A 183 21.47 -29.49 12.26
CA ALA A 183 22.41 -29.95 13.29
C ALA A 183 22.62 -31.48 13.29
N ALA A 184 21.73 -32.26 12.66
CA ALA A 184 21.91 -33.73 12.54
C ALA A 184 22.67 -34.14 11.26
N ARG A 185 22.80 -33.27 10.25
CA ARG A 185 23.42 -33.60 8.96
C ARG A 185 24.88 -34.00 9.03
N PRO A 186 25.74 -33.33 9.83
CA PRO A 186 27.13 -33.74 9.98
C PRO A 186 27.30 -35.17 10.51
N TYR A 187 26.29 -35.69 11.18
CA TYR A 187 26.27 -37.03 11.79
C TYR A 187 25.45 -38.03 11.00
N GLN A 188 25.04 -37.71 9.75
CA GLN A 188 24.13 -38.51 8.93
C GLN A 188 24.62 -39.93 8.73
N GLU A 189 25.89 -40.14 8.39
CA GLU A 189 26.47 -41.47 8.15
C GLU A 189 26.37 -42.34 9.41
N TRP A 190 26.82 -41.79 10.55
CA TRP A 190 26.76 -42.49 11.83
C TRP A 190 25.32 -42.82 12.25
N LEU A 191 24.43 -41.82 12.19
CA LEU A 191 23.04 -42.00 12.58
C LEU A 191 22.33 -43.04 11.69
N THR A 192 22.59 -43.01 10.39
CA THR A 192 22.04 -44.01 9.45
C THR A 192 22.64 -45.38 9.72
N GLY A 193 23.93 -45.49 10.04
CA GLY A 193 24.61 -46.77 10.37
C GLY A 193 24.05 -47.47 11.61
N ILE A 194 23.51 -46.70 12.58
CA ILE A 194 22.84 -47.26 13.77
C ILE A 194 21.30 -47.47 13.55
N GLY A 195 20.80 -47.32 12.31
CA GLY A 195 19.40 -47.53 11.96
C GLY A 195 18.45 -46.35 12.23
N CYS A 196 18.96 -45.15 12.62
CA CYS A 196 18.16 -43.95 12.82
C CYS A 196 17.70 -43.42 11.46
N GLN A 197 16.40 -43.24 11.26
CA GLN A 197 15.81 -42.71 10.04
C GLN A 197 14.96 -41.44 10.31
N THR A 198 14.32 -41.38 11.45
CA THR A 198 13.33 -40.36 11.80
C THR A 198 13.75 -39.57 13.03
N LEU A 199 13.08 -38.42 13.25
CA LEU A 199 13.25 -37.65 14.49
C LEU A 199 12.78 -38.48 15.73
N ALA A 200 11.80 -39.39 15.57
CA ALA A 200 11.40 -40.30 16.62
C ALA A 200 12.54 -41.21 17.03
N ASP A 201 13.27 -41.79 16.06
CA ASP A 201 14.41 -42.66 16.34
C ASP A 201 15.54 -41.89 17.02
N LEU A 202 15.81 -40.68 16.51
CA LEU A 202 16.82 -39.77 17.12
C LEU A 202 16.49 -39.45 18.59
N ARG A 203 15.22 -39.23 18.90
CA ARG A 203 14.73 -38.94 20.27
C ARG A 203 14.85 -40.13 21.22
N LYS A 204 14.76 -41.36 20.71
CA LYS A 204 14.88 -42.58 21.51
C LYS A 204 16.34 -42.87 21.92
N LEU A 205 17.30 -42.26 21.26
CA LEU A 205 18.74 -42.50 21.59
C LEU A 205 19.09 -41.92 22.98
N PRO A 206 19.92 -42.59 23.75
CA PRO A 206 20.34 -42.10 25.03
C PRO A 206 21.05 -40.73 24.92
N ARG A 207 20.54 -39.72 25.64
CA ARG A 207 21.04 -38.33 25.57
C ARG A 207 22.53 -38.21 25.84
N ALA A 208 23.03 -38.95 26.86
CA ALA A 208 24.46 -38.98 27.16
C ALA A 208 25.30 -39.55 26.00
N GLY A 209 24.79 -40.52 25.25
CA GLY A 209 25.41 -41.07 24.07
C GLY A 209 25.47 -40.09 22.90
N LEU A 210 24.36 -39.38 22.66
CA LEU A 210 24.29 -38.31 21.66
C LEU A 210 25.26 -37.19 21.99
N GLN A 211 25.29 -36.71 23.25
CA GLN A 211 26.17 -35.61 23.69
C GLN A 211 27.68 -35.92 23.56
N ARG A 212 28.05 -37.18 23.66
CA ARG A 212 29.48 -37.59 23.50
C ARG A 212 29.89 -37.70 22.01
N ARG A 213 28.98 -37.92 21.11
CA ARG A 213 29.25 -38.21 19.69
C ARG A 213 28.75 -37.10 18.73
N SER A 214 28.02 -36.11 19.23
CA SER A 214 27.55 -34.95 18.50
C SER A 214 27.85 -33.67 19.28
N ASP A 215 27.65 -32.54 18.65
CA ASP A 215 27.73 -31.24 19.31
C ASP A 215 26.50 -30.96 20.20
N GLN A 216 26.60 -29.93 21.03
CA GLN A 216 25.54 -29.46 21.89
C GLN A 216 24.34 -28.91 21.09
N GLN A 217 24.57 -28.46 19.84
CA GLN A 217 23.54 -27.88 18.98
C GLN A 217 22.47 -28.88 18.57
N LEU A 218 22.85 -30.14 18.34
CA LEU A 218 21.91 -31.21 17.97
C LEU A 218 20.83 -31.39 19.05
N LEU A 219 21.27 -31.57 20.30
CA LEU A 219 20.34 -31.76 21.42
C LEU A 219 19.50 -30.48 21.67
N ALA A 220 20.16 -29.32 21.67
CA ALA A 220 19.46 -28.04 21.85
C ALA A 220 18.39 -27.81 20.76
N SER A 221 18.71 -28.11 19.50
CA SER A 221 17.75 -27.99 18.39
C SER A 221 16.58 -28.96 18.53
N LEU A 222 16.87 -30.19 18.97
CA LEU A 222 15.82 -31.17 19.25
C LEU A 222 14.90 -30.71 20.39
N ASP A 223 15.49 -30.25 21.49
CA ASP A 223 14.76 -29.79 22.66
C ASP A 223 13.85 -28.58 22.34
N ARG A 224 14.35 -27.62 21.55
CA ARG A 224 13.55 -26.50 21.06
C ARG A 224 12.41 -26.98 20.17
N ALA A 225 12.67 -27.88 19.21
CA ALA A 225 11.65 -28.39 18.30
C ALA A 225 10.47 -29.03 19.06
N TYR A 226 10.76 -29.77 20.13
CA TYR A 226 9.77 -30.47 20.95
C TYR A 226 9.25 -29.63 22.15
N GLY A 227 9.73 -28.40 22.32
CA GLY A 227 9.25 -27.47 23.34
C GLY A 227 9.73 -27.78 24.76
N THR A 228 10.86 -28.47 24.90
CA THR A 228 11.51 -28.75 26.18
C THR A 228 12.62 -27.77 26.54
N ALA A 229 13.02 -26.90 25.60
CA ALA A 229 13.92 -25.79 25.82
C ALA A 229 13.30 -24.47 25.30
N PRO A 230 13.66 -23.33 25.91
CA PRO A 230 13.19 -22.03 25.44
C PRO A 230 13.82 -21.68 24.09
N GLU A 231 13.15 -20.86 23.32
CA GLU A 231 13.60 -20.31 22.06
C GLU A 231 13.81 -18.80 22.22
N ILE A 232 14.94 -18.30 21.77
CA ILE A 232 15.31 -16.87 21.81
C ILE A 232 15.48 -16.39 20.36
N PHE A 233 14.94 -15.23 20.03
CA PHE A 233 14.91 -14.70 18.68
C PHE A 233 15.43 -13.26 18.67
N ASP A 234 16.16 -12.95 17.59
CA ASP A 234 16.44 -11.57 17.20
C ASP A 234 15.32 -11.10 16.30
N TRP A 235 14.46 -10.24 16.86
CA TRP A 235 13.31 -9.71 16.14
C TRP A 235 13.74 -8.71 15.08
N VAL A 236 13.12 -8.80 13.92
CA VAL A 236 13.32 -7.85 12.82
C VAL A 236 12.90 -6.46 13.27
N GLN A 237 13.84 -5.52 13.18
CA GLN A 237 13.60 -4.12 13.51
C GLN A 237 13.34 -3.32 12.25
N PRO A 238 12.23 -2.56 12.17
CA PRO A 238 11.99 -1.69 11.03
C PRO A 238 13.01 -0.53 11.02
N PRO A 239 13.49 -0.09 9.84
CA PRO A 239 14.38 1.06 9.72
C PRO A 239 13.70 2.36 10.19
N GLN A 240 14.48 3.39 10.56
CA GLN A 240 13.94 4.68 11.00
C GLN A 240 13.22 5.42 9.87
N THR A 241 13.70 5.31 8.65
CA THR A 241 13.12 5.93 7.45
C THR A 241 12.86 4.85 6.42
N PHE A 242 11.81 5.04 5.61
CA PHE A 242 11.48 4.09 4.55
C PHE A 242 12.03 4.54 3.20
N SER A 243 12.88 3.73 2.62
CA SER A 243 13.33 3.85 1.23
C SER A 243 13.60 2.45 0.70
N ALA A 244 12.83 2.02 -0.30
CA ALA A 244 12.97 0.72 -0.94
C ALA A 244 13.26 0.88 -2.43
N TRP A 245 14.09 -0.02 -2.97
CA TRP A 245 14.51 -0.03 -4.37
C TRP A 245 14.25 -1.42 -4.97
N LEU A 246 13.81 -1.43 -6.22
CA LEU A 246 13.49 -2.67 -6.94
C LEU A 246 14.00 -2.59 -8.36
N GLU A 247 14.93 -3.45 -8.73
CA GLU A 247 15.31 -3.68 -10.12
C GLU A 247 14.26 -4.55 -10.81
N LEU A 248 13.89 -4.16 -12.02
CA LEU A 248 12.89 -4.88 -12.80
C LEU A 248 13.55 -5.98 -13.63
N PRO A 249 12.97 -7.19 -13.67
CA PRO A 249 13.53 -8.30 -14.45
C PRO A 249 13.44 -8.07 -15.97
N ASP A 250 12.50 -7.25 -16.40
CA ASP A 250 12.24 -6.87 -17.77
C ASP A 250 11.97 -5.36 -17.85
N ARG A 251 12.30 -4.74 -18.99
CA ARG A 251 12.01 -3.32 -19.24
C ARG A 251 10.52 -3.08 -19.32
N ILE A 252 10.05 -2.02 -18.69
CA ILE A 252 8.64 -1.62 -18.72
C ILE A 252 8.48 -0.37 -19.57
N GLU A 253 7.72 -0.48 -20.66
CA GLU A 253 7.45 0.61 -21.61
C GLU A 253 6.12 1.33 -21.36
N HIS A 254 5.23 0.70 -20.55
CA HIS A 254 3.91 1.25 -20.26
C HIS A 254 3.75 1.54 -18.77
N ALA A 255 3.36 2.77 -18.44
CA ALA A 255 3.25 3.22 -17.05
C ALA A 255 2.30 2.34 -16.20
N GLU A 256 1.21 1.83 -16.78
CA GLU A 256 0.28 0.95 -16.06
C GLU A 256 0.92 -0.37 -15.59
N ALA A 257 1.89 -0.91 -16.36
CA ALA A 257 2.59 -2.13 -15.98
C ALA A 257 3.52 -1.93 -14.78
N VAL A 258 3.97 -0.68 -14.52
CA VAL A 258 4.74 -0.31 -13.32
C VAL A 258 3.98 -0.63 -12.03
N LEU A 259 2.64 -0.56 -12.05
CA LEU A 259 1.81 -0.79 -10.87
C LEU A 259 2.04 -2.17 -10.23
N PHE A 260 2.28 -3.21 -11.03
CA PHE A 260 2.54 -4.56 -10.52
C PHE A 260 3.84 -4.63 -9.71
N ALA A 261 4.87 -3.99 -10.20
CA ALA A 261 6.16 -3.93 -9.49
C ALA A 261 6.11 -2.95 -8.30
N ALA A 262 5.45 -1.79 -8.46
CA ALA A 262 5.26 -0.81 -7.39
C ALA A 262 4.45 -1.36 -6.21
N ARG A 263 3.50 -2.28 -6.46
CA ARG A 263 2.73 -2.96 -5.41
C ARG A 263 3.65 -3.63 -4.39
N ARG A 264 4.76 -4.24 -4.84
CA ARG A 264 5.76 -4.84 -3.94
C ARG A 264 6.33 -3.80 -2.95
N LEU A 265 6.70 -2.62 -3.46
CA LEU A 265 7.26 -1.55 -2.64
C LEU A 265 6.21 -0.94 -1.69
N ILE A 266 4.96 -0.80 -2.14
CA ILE A 266 3.84 -0.33 -1.31
C ILE A 266 3.57 -1.31 -0.16
N LEU A 267 3.62 -2.63 -0.40
CA LEU A 267 3.46 -3.64 0.65
C LEU A 267 4.55 -3.55 1.71
N GLN A 268 5.80 -3.33 1.31
CA GLN A 268 6.91 -3.11 2.24
C GLN A 268 6.69 -1.83 3.05
N MET A 269 6.28 -0.73 2.41
CA MET A 269 5.96 0.52 3.08
C MET A 269 4.82 0.36 4.08
N THR A 270 3.76 -0.38 3.72
CA THR A 270 2.65 -0.68 4.63
C THR A 270 3.14 -1.44 5.86
N GLY A 271 3.97 -2.47 5.68
CA GLY A 271 4.57 -3.22 6.79
C GLY A 271 5.39 -2.32 7.72
N TRP A 272 6.20 -1.44 7.14
CA TRP A 272 7.00 -0.46 7.88
C TRP A 272 6.12 0.55 8.63
N LEU A 273 5.09 1.11 7.98
CA LEU A 273 4.17 2.07 8.59
C LEU A 273 3.46 1.47 9.80
N VAL A 274 2.93 0.26 9.67
CA VAL A 274 2.24 -0.43 10.77
C VAL A 274 3.19 -0.75 11.91
N ALA A 275 4.41 -1.23 11.61
CA ALA A 275 5.42 -1.54 12.63
C ALA A 275 5.84 -0.32 13.45
N GLN A 276 5.90 0.86 12.82
CA GLN A 276 6.26 2.13 13.44
C GLN A 276 5.06 2.90 14.00
N GLN A 277 3.84 2.38 13.81
CA GLN A 277 2.57 3.08 14.15
C GLN A 277 2.47 4.44 13.45
N LEU A 278 2.84 4.49 12.16
CA LEU A 278 2.84 5.69 11.33
C LEU A 278 1.82 5.58 10.19
N ALA A 279 1.41 6.72 9.69
CA ALA A 279 0.65 6.88 8.45
C ALA A 279 1.41 7.82 7.52
N VAL A 280 1.39 7.57 6.22
CA VAL A 280 2.06 8.42 5.23
C VAL A 280 1.10 9.48 4.71
N SER A 281 1.56 10.75 4.69
CA SER A 281 0.83 11.87 4.07
C SER A 281 1.43 12.29 2.73
N CYS A 282 2.70 11.91 2.46
CA CYS A 282 3.34 12.12 1.17
C CYS A 282 4.38 11.03 0.90
N PHE A 283 4.30 10.40 -0.27
CA PHE A 283 5.31 9.45 -0.73
C PHE A 283 5.72 9.73 -2.18
N ARG A 284 6.94 9.30 -2.54
CA ARG A 284 7.50 9.49 -3.88
C ARG A 284 7.88 8.14 -4.47
N LEU A 285 7.36 7.86 -5.67
CA LEU A 285 7.82 6.78 -6.53
C LEU A 285 8.70 7.38 -7.63
N SER A 286 9.97 7.01 -7.67
CA SER A 286 10.90 7.40 -8.73
C SER A 286 11.05 6.25 -9.72
N LEU A 287 10.82 6.52 -11.00
CA LEU A 287 10.98 5.58 -12.11
C LEU A 287 12.39 5.79 -12.69
N GLU A 288 13.27 4.79 -12.53
CA GLU A 288 14.64 4.86 -13.05
C GLU A 288 14.68 4.32 -14.47
N HIS A 289 15.25 5.11 -15.38
CA HIS A 289 15.32 4.80 -16.81
C HIS A 289 16.66 4.19 -17.19
N GLU A 290 16.70 3.58 -18.37
CA GLU A 290 17.92 2.98 -18.89
C GLU A 290 19.01 4.05 -19.10
N ARG A 291 20.22 3.75 -18.64
CA ARG A 291 21.40 4.61 -18.83
C ARG A 291 21.98 4.39 -20.23
N GLY A 292 21.50 5.18 -21.19
CA GLY A 292 22.06 5.24 -22.55
C GLY A 292 23.03 6.41 -22.71
N ARG A 293 23.40 6.72 -23.99
CA ARG A 293 24.22 7.90 -24.33
C ARG A 293 23.60 9.24 -23.92
N GLN A 294 22.27 9.29 -23.77
CA GLN A 294 21.50 10.38 -23.15
C GLN A 294 20.89 9.84 -21.87
N ALA A 295 21.58 10.03 -20.76
CA ALA A 295 21.05 9.62 -19.44
C ALA A 295 19.83 10.46 -19.11
N ILE A 296 18.64 9.84 -19.10
CA ILE A 296 17.40 10.47 -18.67
C ILE A 296 17.36 10.43 -17.14
N ALA A 297 17.05 11.57 -16.51
CA ALA A 297 16.87 11.63 -15.08
C ALA A 297 15.67 10.76 -14.64
N PRO A 298 15.71 10.18 -13.43
CA PRO A 298 14.56 9.43 -12.92
C PRO A 298 13.29 10.29 -12.93
N THR A 299 12.18 9.75 -13.40
CA THR A 299 10.87 10.43 -13.36
C THR A 299 10.27 10.31 -11.95
N PRO A 300 10.21 11.42 -11.18
CA PRO A 300 9.60 11.41 -9.86
C PRO A 300 8.09 11.51 -9.96
N LEU A 301 7.38 10.63 -9.27
CA LEU A 301 5.94 10.67 -9.09
C LEU A 301 5.64 10.88 -7.62
N GLU A 302 5.33 12.12 -7.24
CA GLU A 302 4.99 12.48 -5.88
C GLU A 302 3.48 12.42 -5.66
N ILE A 303 3.08 11.77 -4.57
CA ILE A 303 1.67 11.59 -4.21
C ILE A 303 1.49 12.11 -2.79
N SER A 304 0.75 13.22 -2.69
CA SER A 304 0.33 13.80 -1.43
C SER A 304 -1.11 13.40 -1.14
N LEU A 305 -1.37 13.01 0.09
CA LEU A 305 -2.66 12.59 0.59
C LEU A 305 -3.26 13.72 1.43
N ALA A 306 -4.57 13.97 1.29
CA ALA A 306 -5.29 14.91 2.15
C ALA A 306 -5.46 14.35 3.57
N GLU A 307 -5.61 13.03 3.68
CA GLU A 307 -5.64 12.31 4.95
C GLU A 307 -4.54 11.24 4.93
N ALA A 308 -3.68 11.25 5.96
CA ALA A 308 -2.60 10.28 6.06
C ALA A 308 -3.15 8.84 6.12
N ALA A 309 -2.54 7.94 5.36
CA ALA A 309 -3.01 6.57 5.20
C ALA A 309 -1.87 5.55 5.37
N TRP A 310 -2.25 4.31 5.70
CA TRP A 310 -1.33 3.16 5.83
C TRP A 310 -1.86 1.89 5.15
N HIS A 311 -3.03 1.95 4.53
CA HIS A 311 -3.65 0.80 3.88
C HIS A 311 -3.20 0.65 2.43
N GLU A 312 -2.71 -0.54 2.08
CA GLU A 312 -2.26 -0.90 0.72
C GLU A 312 -3.24 -0.49 -0.37
N GLU A 313 -4.52 -0.83 -0.18
CA GLU A 313 -5.55 -0.65 -1.21
C GLU A 313 -5.74 0.83 -1.59
N HIS A 314 -5.69 1.74 -0.60
CA HIS A 314 -5.85 3.16 -0.85
C HIS A 314 -4.63 3.74 -1.58
N LEU A 315 -3.41 3.41 -1.11
CA LEU A 315 -2.16 3.88 -1.71
C LEU A 315 -2.01 3.39 -3.15
N LEU A 316 -2.34 2.12 -3.42
CA LEU A 316 -2.32 1.55 -4.77
C LEU A 316 -3.35 2.18 -5.69
N ARG A 317 -4.55 2.51 -5.20
CA ARG A 317 -5.57 3.16 -6.00
C ARG A 317 -5.11 4.55 -6.47
N LEU A 318 -4.55 5.36 -5.58
CA LEU A 318 -3.98 6.67 -5.92
C LEU A 318 -2.84 6.54 -6.93
N LEU A 319 -1.93 5.60 -6.67
CA LEU A 319 -0.81 5.35 -7.59
C LEU A 319 -1.29 4.92 -8.98
N LYS A 320 -2.30 4.06 -9.06
CA LYS A 320 -2.91 3.63 -10.32
C LYS A 320 -3.46 4.80 -11.13
N GLU A 321 -4.22 5.69 -10.50
CA GLU A 321 -4.79 6.87 -11.18
C GLU A 321 -3.69 7.82 -11.68
N ARG A 322 -2.60 7.98 -10.91
CA ARG A 322 -1.45 8.80 -11.33
C ARG A 322 -0.67 8.17 -12.48
N LEU A 323 -0.40 6.85 -12.41
CA LEU A 323 0.29 6.13 -13.48
C LEU A 323 -0.52 6.11 -14.78
N GLY A 324 -1.85 6.03 -14.72
CA GLY A 324 -2.71 6.04 -15.90
C GLY A 324 -2.66 7.36 -16.69
N ARG A 325 -2.14 8.44 -16.11
CA ARG A 325 -1.96 9.76 -16.77
C ARG A 325 -0.52 10.01 -17.22
N LEU A 326 0.40 9.16 -16.81
CA LEU A 326 1.82 9.34 -17.08
C LEU A 326 2.19 8.74 -18.43
N GLN A 327 2.81 9.52 -19.27
CA GLN A 327 3.50 9.03 -20.46
C GLN A 327 4.99 8.88 -20.13
N LEU A 328 5.53 7.67 -20.34
CA LEU A 328 6.93 7.39 -20.09
C LEU A 328 7.78 7.93 -21.25
N GLU A 329 8.80 8.73 -20.95
CA GLU A 329 9.75 9.24 -21.94
C GLU A 329 10.76 8.16 -22.39
N ALA A 330 11.00 7.17 -21.51
CA ALA A 330 11.88 6.04 -21.77
C ALA A 330 11.46 4.81 -20.95
N PRO A 331 11.91 3.60 -21.36
CA PRO A 331 11.64 2.38 -20.61
C PRO A 331 12.18 2.46 -19.17
N VAL A 332 11.40 1.92 -18.23
CA VAL A 332 11.74 1.86 -16.81
C VAL A 332 12.46 0.55 -16.51
N ILE A 333 13.59 0.61 -15.80
CA ILE A 333 14.42 -0.54 -15.42
C ILE A 333 14.47 -0.78 -13.91
N ALA A 334 14.16 0.24 -13.10
CA ALA A 334 14.10 0.10 -11.65
C ALA A 334 13.11 1.11 -11.07
N LEU A 335 12.66 0.82 -9.85
CA LEU A 335 11.73 1.64 -9.08
C LEU A 335 12.35 1.95 -7.72
N ARG A 336 12.12 3.18 -7.23
CA ARG A 336 12.47 3.57 -5.86
C ARG A 336 11.25 4.20 -5.20
N LEU A 337 10.84 3.68 -4.04
CA LEU A 337 9.75 4.23 -3.24
C LEU A 337 10.27 4.80 -1.93
N GLN A 338 9.89 6.01 -1.60
CA GLN A 338 10.29 6.72 -0.39
C GLN A 338 9.07 7.31 0.31
N ALA A 339 8.97 7.13 1.62
CA ALA A 339 8.02 7.86 2.45
C ALA A 339 8.63 9.25 2.76
N MET A 340 8.01 10.31 2.21
CA MET A 340 8.53 11.68 2.33
C MET A 340 8.05 12.37 3.60
N GLN A 341 6.78 12.18 3.94
CA GLN A 341 6.17 12.74 5.12
C GLN A 341 5.30 11.70 5.81
N VAL A 342 5.51 11.54 7.09
CA VAL A 342 4.77 10.60 7.92
C VAL A 342 4.28 11.29 9.19
N VAL A 343 3.16 10.83 9.71
CA VAL A 343 2.54 11.29 10.95
C VAL A 343 2.18 10.07 11.81
N PRO A 344 1.99 10.24 13.13
CA PRO A 344 1.49 9.15 13.96
C PRO A 344 0.16 8.60 13.43
N MET A 345 0.01 7.27 13.47
CA MET A 345 -1.20 6.58 13.05
C MET A 345 -2.33 6.91 14.04
N LEU A 346 -3.41 7.47 13.52
CA LEU A 346 -4.64 7.67 14.28
C LEU A 346 -5.66 6.67 13.75
N PRO A 347 -5.89 5.54 14.47
CA PRO A 347 -6.89 4.58 14.03
C PRO A 347 -8.28 5.22 14.01
N PRO A 348 -9.10 4.98 12.97
CA PRO A 348 -10.43 5.53 12.90
C PRO A 348 -11.25 5.00 14.09
N THR A 349 -11.81 5.91 14.88
CA THR A 349 -12.76 5.54 15.92
C THR A 349 -14.06 5.12 15.23
N ALA A 350 -14.42 3.86 15.27
CA ALA A 350 -15.68 3.39 14.74
C ALA A 350 -16.82 4.06 15.50
N SER A 351 -17.64 4.87 14.83
CA SER A 351 -18.86 5.40 15.42
C SER A 351 -19.83 4.25 15.69
N LEU A 352 -20.44 4.23 16.86
CA LEU A 352 -21.47 3.25 17.21
C LEU A 352 -22.72 3.42 16.32
N PHE A 353 -22.92 4.62 15.80
CA PHE A 353 -24.01 5.00 14.91
C PHE A 353 -23.41 5.60 13.62
N PRO A 354 -23.24 4.79 12.56
CA PRO A 354 -22.73 5.29 11.30
C PRO A 354 -23.71 6.31 10.71
N GLU A 355 -23.21 7.51 10.35
CA GLU A 355 -23.99 8.54 9.68
C GLU A 355 -24.31 8.12 8.23
N PRO A 356 -25.54 8.28 7.76
CA PRO A 356 -25.94 7.91 6.40
C PRO A 356 -25.18 8.66 5.29
N GLY A 357 -24.60 9.82 5.61
CA GLY A 357 -23.84 10.67 4.67
C GLY A 357 -22.37 10.29 4.47
N GLY A 358 -21.88 9.23 5.16
CA GLY A 358 -20.48 8.89 5.15
C GLY A 358 -19.64 9.68 6.18
N THR A 359 -18.37 9.32 6.33
CA THR A 359 -17.45 10.01 7.25
C THR A 359 -16.70 11.14 6.54
N PRO A 360 -16.22 12.17 7.26
CA PRO A 360 -15.33 13.18 6.68
C PRO A 360 -14.13 12.57 5.94
N GLY A 361 -13.55 11.48 6.45
CA GLY A 361 -12.47 10.75 5.79
C GLY A 361 -12.92 10.07 4.49
N ALA A 362 -14.18 9.61 4.37
CA ALA A 362 -14.70 9.07 3.11
C ALA A 362 -14.82 10.17 2.04
N TYR A 363 -15.24 11.37 2.44
CA TYR A 363 -15.31 12.53 1.56
C TYR A 363 -13.91 12.99 1.10
N ALA A 364 -12.94 13.08 2.02
CA ALA A 364 -11.56 13.44 1.69
C ALA A 364 -10.95 12.46 0.68
N ARG A 365 -11.13 11.15 0.88
CA ARG A 365 -10.68 10.09 -0.06
C ARG A 365 -11.34 10.20 -1.45
N LEU A 366 -12.63 10.59 -1.50
CA LEU A 366 -13.31 10.83 -2.77
C LEU A 366 -12.67 12.01 -3.52
N LEU A 367 -12.41 13.13 -2.84
CA LEU A 367 -11.75 14.29 -3.45
C LEU A 367 -10.33 13.97 -3.93
N GLU A 368 -9.57 13.19 -3.17
CA GLU A 368 -8.25 12.70 -3.58
C GLU A 368 -8.31 11.90 -4.88
N LEU A 369 -9.24 10.95 -4.97
CA LEU A 369 -9.43 10.14 -6.17
C LEU A 369 -9.83 10.98 -7.37
N LEU A 370 -10.75 11.94 -7.18
CA LEU A 370 -11.15 12.87 -8.23
C LEU A 370 -9.96 13.73 -8.69
N SER A 371 -9.18 14.27 -7.74
CA SER A 371 -7.98 15.06 -8.04
C SER A 371 -6.89 14.23 -8.74
N ALA A 372 -6.70 12.98 -8.33
CA ALA A 372 -5.76 12.08 -8.99
C ALA A 372 -6.19 11.76 -10.44
N ARG A 373 -7.50 11.63 -10.67
CA ARG A 373 -8.07 11.25 -11.97
C ARG A 373 -8.28 12.43 -12.92
N LEU A 374 -8.71 13.59 -12.42
CA LEU A 374 -9.10 14.75 -13.25
C LEU A 374 -8.03 15.84 -13.29
N GLY A 375 -7.09 15.84 -12.32
CA GLY A 375 -6.18 16.93 -12.02
C GLY A 375 -6.72 17.79 -10.88
N SER A 376 -5.83 18.25 -10.01
CA SER A 376 -6.22 19.08 -8.87
C SER A 376 -6.85 20.42 -9.29
N GLU A 377 -6.46 20.94 -10.45
CA GLU A 377 -6.97 22.17 -11.04
C GLU A 377 -8.44 22.07 -11.50
N ASN A 378 -8.95 20.85 -11.73
CA ASN A 378 -10.33 20.60 -12.19
C ASN A 378 -11.28 20.18 -11.05
N VAL A 379 -10.76 19.95 -9.84
CA VAL A 379 -11.56 19.61 -8.65
C VAL A 379 -11.65 20.85 -7.77
N LEU A 380 -12.74 21.59 -7.96
CA LEU A 380 -12.95 22.88 -7.34
C LEU A 380 -14.06 22.81 -6.29
N GLN A 381 -13.94 23.66 -5.27
CA GLN A 381 -14.98 23.89 -4.25
C GLN A 381 -15.23 25.38 -4.09
N PRO A 382 -16.45 25.79 -3.73
CA PRO A 382 -16.75 27.19 -3.45
C PRO A 382 -16.05 27.62 -2.16
N ALA A 383 -15.44 28.80 -2.18
CA ALA A 383 -14.82 29.40 -1.03
C ALA A 383 -15.26 30.87 -0.90
N ALA A 384 -15.69 31.25 0.32
CA ALA A 384 -16.05 32.63 0.60
C ALA A 384 -14.79 33.50 0.58
N GLN A 385 -14.89 34.64 -0.09
CA GLN A 385 -13.85 35.69 -0.09
C GLN A 385 -14.25 36.85 0.79
N ALA A 386 -13.27 37.53 1.37
CA ALA A 386 -13.50 38.71 2.21
C ALA A 386 -13.79 39.94 1.34
N ASP A 387 -14.84 39.89 0.55
CA ASP A 387 -15.33 40.97 -0.29
C ASP A 387 -16.85 41.10 -0.16
N TYR A 388 -17.38 42.28 -0.12
CA TYR A 388 -18.82 42.52 -0.03
C TYR A 388 -19.50 42.55 -1.40
N ARG A 389 -18.74 42.63 -2.49
CA ARG A 389 -19.30 42.56 -3.85
C ARG A 389 -19.81 41.15 -4.14
N PRO A 390 -21.09 40.98 -4.45
CA PRO A 390 -21.69 39.64 -4.64
C PRO A 390 -21.01 38.79 -5.70
N GLU A 391 -20.52 39.43 -6.76
CA GLU A 391 -19.81 38.79 -7.88
C GLU A 391 -18.41 38.27 -7.50
N ILE A 392 -17.83 38.75 -6.39
CA ILE A 392 -16.48 38.37 -5.96
C ILE A 392 -16.51 37.63 -4.62
N ALA A 393 -17.60 37.79 -3.84
CA ALA A 393 -17.75 37.21 -2.50
C ALA A 393 -17.57 35.69 -2.47
N ASN A 394 -17.71 35.00 -3.59
CA ASN A 394 -17.45 33.57 -3.75
C ASN A 394 -16.49 33.34 -4.92
N ALA A 395 -15.48 32.52 -4.68
CA ALA A 395 -14.56 32.06 -5.71
C ALA A 395 -14.45 30.54 -5.70
N TRP A 396 -14.12 29.98 -6.84
CA TRP A 396 -13.79 28.57 -6.94
C TRP A 396 -12.32 28.37 -6.58
N GLN A 397 -12.03 27.53 -5.58
CA GLN A 397 -10.69 27.14 -5.17
C GLN A 397 -10.51 25.64 -5.32
N THR A 398 -9.26 25.21 -5.56
CA THR A 398 -8.96 23.78 -5.63
C THR A 398 -9.28 23.10 -4.30
N ALA A 399 -9.97 21.98 -4.36
CA ALA A 399 -10.42 21.23 -3.18
C ALA A 399 -9.26 20.73 -2.29
N ALA A 400 -8.06 20.56 -2.87
CA ALA A 400 -6.87 20.08 -2.18
C ALA A 400 -6.19 21.12 -1.26
N THR A 401 -6.58 22.39 -1.33
CA THR A 401 -5.84 23.50 -0.64
C THR A 401 -6.29 23.74 0.80
N GLN A 402 -7.36 23.11 1.26
CA GLN A 402 -7.84 23.28 2.63
C GLN A 402 -7.49 22.06 3.50
N GLY A 403 -6.34 22.15 4.24
CA GLY A 403 -6.26 21.48 5.53
C GLY A 403 -7.51 21.86 6.37
N HIS A 404 -8.03 20.92 7.15
CA HIS A 404 -9.22 21.06 8.01
C HIS A 404 -9.28 22.43 8.68
N ARG A 405 -9.86 23.41 8.01
CA ARG A 405 -10.45 24.53 8.73
C ARG A 405 -11.75 24.00 9.32
N THR A 406 -11.74 23.77 10.64
CA THR A 406 -12.97 23.69 11.42
C THR A 406 -13.90 24.79 10.93
N PRO A 407 -15.18 24.48 10.58
CA PRO A 407 -16.14 25.51 10.28
C PRO A 407 -16.13 26.44 11.50
N GLN A 408 -15.59 27.63 11.35
CA GLN A 408 -15.78 28.67 12.33
C GLN A 408 -17.29 28.81 12.39
N GLU A 409 -17.88 28.53 13.56
CA GLU A 409 -19.28 28.81 13.81
C GLU A 409 -19.50 30.28 13.45
N ASN A 410 -19.90 30.52 12.20
CA ASN A 410 -20.36 31.80 11.80
C ASN A 410 -21.60 32.06 12.64
N ARG A 411 -21.45 32.93 13.66
CA ARG A 411 -22.60 33.59 14.25
C ARG A 411 -23.53 33.96 13.09
N ARG A 412 -24.72 33.39 13.10
CA ARG A 412 -25.79 33.69 12.17
C ARG A 412 -26.07 35.23 12.29
N ALA A 413 -25.27 36.03 11.60
CA ALA A 413 -25.70 37.36 11.22
C ALA A 413 -26.92 37.11 10.32
N LEU A 414 -28.02 37.76 10.61
CA LEU A 414 -29.19 37.78 9.74
C LEU A 414 -28.72 38.31 8.39
N SER A 415 -28.34 37.42 7.50
CA SER A 415 -27.92 37.78 6.15
C SER A 415 -29.18 38.18 5.37
N PRO A 416 -29.23 39.33 4.73
CA PRO A 416 -30.36 39.71 3.90
C PRO A 416 -30.58 38.63 2.81
N ALA A 417 -31.82 38.45 2.40
CA ALA A 417 -32.18 37.48 1.37
C ALA A 417 -31.48 37.85 0.07
N ARG A 418 -30.65 36.91 -0.44
CA ARG A 418 -29.91 37.06 -1.69
C ARG A 418 -30.37 36.02 -2.71
N PRO A 419 -30.33 36.33 -4.03
CA PRO A 419 -30.75 35.40 -5.05
C PRO A 419 -29.79 34.24 -5.20
N PHE A 420 -30.30 33.06 -5.64
CA PHE A 420 -29.49 31.92 -6.01
C PHE A 420 -28.75 32.10 -7.34
N TRP A 421 -29.30 32.96 -8.24
CA TRP A 421 -28.73 33.21 -9.56
C TRP A 421 -28.23 34.63 -9.64
N LEU A 422 -26.93 34.80 -9.81
CA LEU A 422 -26.34 36.10 -10.15
C LEU A 422 -26.00 36.13 -11.65
N LEU A 423 -26.27 37.25 -12.28
CA LEU A 423 -25.85 37.52 -13.64
C LEU A 423 -24.31 37.76 -13.64
N GLN A 424 -23.62 37.18 -14.61
CA GLN A 424 -22.18 37.36 -14.77
C GLN A 424 -21.79 38.83 -14.99
N ALA A 425 -22.66 39.57 -15.71
CA ALA A 425 -22.59 41.00 -15.85
C ALA A 425 -23.99 41.59 -15.56
N PRO A 426 -24.08 42.62 -14.68
CA PRO A 426 -25.36 43.27 -14.42
C PRO A 426 -25.96 43.89 -15.69
N LEU A 427 -27.26 43.72 -15.86
CA LEU A 427 -28.00 44.24 -17.02
C LEU A 427 -28.57 45.63 -16.68
N ALA A 428 -28.24 46.67 -17.48
CA ALA A 428 -28.78 48.01 -17.31
C ALA A 428 -30.32 48.01 -17.56
N LEU A 429 -31.09 48.63 -16.65
CA LEU A 429 -32.53 48.72 -16.71
C LEU A 429 -32.94 50.08 -17.17
N ALA A 430 -33.96 50.12 -18.05
CA ALA A 430 -34.59 51.37 -18.41
C ALA A 430 -35.42 51.93 -17.22
N VAL A 431 -35.57 53.25 -17.10
CA VAL A 431 -36.45 53.89 -16.14
C VAL A 431 -37.66 54.48 -16.89
N ARG A 432 -38.87 54.04 -16.52
CA ARG A 432 -40.13 54.57 -17.07
C ARG A 432 -41.03 55.01 -15.95
N ASN A 433 -41.55 56.22 -16.04
CA ASN A 433 -42.41 56.80 -15.02
C ASN A 433 -41.79 56.71 -13.61
N HIS A 434 -40.49 57.05 -13.50
CA HIS A 434 -39.69 57.00 -12.26
C HIS A 434 -39.54 55.56 -11.62
N ARG A 435 -39.82 54.51 -12.38
CA ARG A 435 -39.66 53.11 -11.92
C ARG A 435 -38.70 52.36 -12.81
N PRO A 436 -37.86 51.46 -12.28
CA PRO A 436 -37.05 50.57 -13.09
C PRO A 436 -37.96 49.62 -13.86
N PHE A 437 -37.59 49.30 -15.11
CA PHE A 437 -38.39 48.53 -16.05
C PHE A 437 -37.53 47.37 -16.60
N TYR A 438 -38.08 46.13 -16.44
CA TYR A 438 -37.57 44.92 -17.04
C TYR A 438 -38.76 44.08 -17.48
N SER A 439 -39.03 43.96 -18.77
CA SER A 439 -40.24 43.37 -19.34
C SER A 439 -41.55 44.03 -18.86
N SER A 440 -41.66 44.39 -17.60
CA SER A 440 -42.74 45.14 -16.93
C SER A 440 -42.18 46.17 -15.93
N PRO A 441 -42.99 47.12 -15.44
CA PRO A 441 -42.57 48.02 -14.38
C PRO A 441 -42.29 47.24 -13.10
N LEU A 442 -41.12 47.44 -12.49
CA LEU A 442 -40.73 46.74 -11.28
C LEU A 442 -41.21 47.42 -10.01
N ARG A 443 -41.83 46.66 -9.11
CA ARG A 443 -42.31 47.10 -7.81
C ARG A 443 -41.30 46.71 -6.74
N LEU A 444 -40.70 47.68 -6.01
CA LEU A 444 -39.79 47.41 -4.94
C LEU A 444 -40.49 46.74 -3.75
N LEU A 445 -40.05 45.59 -3.31
CA LEU A 445 -40.61 44.83 -2.20
C LEU A 445 -39.79 45.05 -0.90
N ALA A 446 -38.46 45.07 -0.99
CA ALA A 446 -37.53 45.20 0.15
C ALA A 446 -36.26 45.98 -0.24
N GLY A 447 -35.59 46.55 0.71
CA GLY A 447 -34.33 47.31 0.53
C GLY A 447 -34.44 48.75 1.03
N PRO A 448 -33.36 49.55 0.88
CA PRO A 448 -32.09 49.17 0.26
C PRO A 448 -31.13 48.44 1.19
N GLU A 449 -30.41 47.45 0.66
CA GLU A 449 -29.17 46.97 1.21
C GLU A 449 -28.02 47.75 0.55
N ARG A 450 -27.29 48.55 1.32
CA ARG A 450 -26.17 49.36 0.81
C ARG A 450 -24.87 48.58 0.88
N ILE A 451 -24.19 48.43 -0.27
CA ILE A 451 -22.87 47.89 -0.38
C ILE A 451 -21.93 48.99 -0.85
N GLU A 452 -21.00 49.35 0.05
CA GLU A 452 -19.92 50.28 -0.25
C GLU A 452 -18.58 49.56 0.00
N CYS A 453 -17.81 49.33 -1.06
CA CYS A 453 -16.53 48.64 -0.94
C CYS A 453 -15.58 48.99 -2.08
N SER A 454 -14.33 48.56 -1.91
CA SER A 454 -13.28 48.60 -2.97
C SER A 454 -12.81 49.99 -3.34
N TRP A 455 -12.93 50.96 -2.41
CA TRP A 455 -12.36 52.28 -2.62
C TRP A 455 -10.83 52.26 -2.73
N TRP A 456 -10.18 51.20 -2.25
CA TRP A 456 -8.74 50.96 -2.35
C TRP A 456 -8.28 50.37 -3.69
N ASP A 457 -9.17 49.77 -4.49
CA ASP A 457 -8.88 49.11 -5.79
C ASP A 457 -9.02 50.08 -6.97
N GLY A 458 -9.37 51.33 -6.72
CA GLY A 458 -9.64 52.32 -7.76
C GLY A 458 -11.00 52.17 -8.45
N VAL A 459 -11.76 51.14 -8.13
CA VAL A 459 -13.12 50.87 -8.64
C VAL A 459 -14.08 50.81 -7.45
N ALA A 460 -14.40 51.96 -6.85
CA ALA A 460 -15.34 52.03 -5.75
C ALA A 460 -16.75 51.55 -6.20
N ALA A 461 -17.27 50.55 -5.50
CA ALA A 461 -18.64 50.07 -5.72
C ALA A 461 -19.56 50.65 -4.65
N VAL A 462 -20.41 51.57 -5.03
CA VAL A 462 -21.47 52.15 -4.19
C VAL A 462 -22.81 51.76 -4.82
N ARG A 463 -23.47 50.74 -4.24
CA ARG A 463 -24.69 50.15 -4.78
C ARG A 463 -25.73 50.00 -3.71
N ASP A 464 -26.96 50.47 -3.98
CA ASP A 464 -28.13 50.23 -3.14
C ASP A 464 -28.95 49.11 -3.76
N TYR A 465 -28.96 47.93 -3.13
CA TYR A 465 -29.68 46.73 -3.63
C TYR A 465 -31.12 46.70 -3.11
N PHE A 466 -32.01 46.22 -3.98
CA PHE A 466 -33.45 46.05 -3.70
C PHE A 466 -33.95 44.70 -4.23
N ILE A 467 -34.94 44.15 -3.55
CA ILE A 467 -35.77 43.04 -4.11
C ILE A 467 -36.95 43.70 -4.79
N ALA A 468 -37.18 43.40 -6.06
CA ALA A 468 -38.23 43.92 -6.86
C ALA A 468 -39.06 42.82 -7.52
N GLU A 469 -40.33 43.05 -7.74
CA GLU A 469 -41.28 42.11 -8.36
C GLU A 469 -41.80 42.67 -9.68
N GLY A 470 -41.85 41.84 -10.69
CA GLY A 470 -42.49 42.14 -11.96
C GLY A 470 -43.98 41.77 -11.97
N ASP A 471 -44.70 42.14 -13.05
CA ASP A 471 -46.14 41.80 -13.24
C ASP A 471 -46.39 40.29 -13.38
N ASP A 472 -45.32 39.52 -13.66
CA ASP A 472 -45.27 38.06 -13.73
C ASP A 472 -45.07 37.40 -12.35
N ALA A 473 -45.07 38.18 -11.27
CA ALA A 473 -44.74 37.74 -9.91
C ALA A 473 -43.32 37.20 -9.73
N ALA A 474 -42.42 37.32 -10.72
CA ALA A 474 -41.01 36.98 -10.59
C ALA A 474 -40.27 38.02 -9.75
N CYS A 475 -39.38 37.52 -8.86
CA CYS A 475 -38.60 38.38 -7.98
C CYS A 475 -37.18 38.55 -8.54
N TYR A 476 -36.79 39.79 -8.60
CA TYR A 476 -35.52 40.24 -9.16
C TYR A 476 -34.68 40.96 -8.11
N TRP A 477 -33.37 40.73 -8.16
CA TRP A 477 -32.40 41.45 -7.34
C TRP A 477 -31.79 42.54 -8.19
N ILE A 478 -32.16 43.79 -7.91
CA ILE A 478 -31.76 44.97 -8.69
C ILE A 478 -30.97 45.92 -7.78
N TYR A 479 -30.10 46.71 -8.37
CA TYR A 479 -29.43 47.76 -7.61
C TYR A 479 -29.49 49.10 -8.38
N ARG A 480 -29.41 50.15 -7.56
CA ARG A 480 -29.22 51.50 -8.06
C ARG A 480 -27.79 51.93 -7.78
N GLN A 481 -27.17 52.57 -8.78
CA GLN A 481 -25.82 53.18 -8.67
C GLN A 481 -25.91 54.64 -9.04
N ARG A 482 -25.23 55.49 -8.27
CA ARG A 482 -25.10 56.93 -8.57
C ARG A 482 -23.80 57.18 -9.29
N SER A 483 -23.80 57.96 -10.37
CA SER A 483 -22.64 58.46 -11.08
C SER A 483 -22.82 59.96 -11.28
N GLY A 484 -22.25 60.79 -10.41
CA GLY A 484 -22.55 62.22 -10.30
C GLY A 484 -24.02 62.46 -9.87
N ASP A 485 -24.74 63.27 -10.63
CA ASP A 485 -26.18 63.54 -10.40
C ASP A 485 -27.12 62.48 -11.02
N ASP A 486 -26.61 61.56 -11.85
CA ASP A 486 -27.39 60.57 -12.55
C ASP A 486 -27.56 59.30 -11.72
N ILE A 487 -28.73 58.64 -11.84
CA ILE A 487 -29.12 57.40 -11.19
C ILE A 487 -29.32 56.34 -12.23
N TYR A 488 -28.52 55.28 -12.17
CA TYR A 488 -28.63 54.10 -13.03
C TYR A 488 -29.12 52.90 -12.26
N TRP A 489 -30.00 52.05 -12.88
CA TRP A 489 -30.53 50.86 -12.30
C TRP A 489 -30.01 49.65 -13.09
N PHE A 490 -29.72 48.57 -12.37
CA PHE A 490 -29.19 47.35 -12.94
C PHE A 490 -29.87 46.12 -12.33
N LEU A 491 -30.19 45.13 -13.16
CA LEU A 491 -30.55 43.78 -12.74
C LEU A 491 -29.26 42.99 -12.48
N HIS A 492 -29.15 42.40 -11.31
CA HIS A 492 -27.93 41.65 -10.93
C HIS A 492 -28.23 40.18 -10.58
N GLY A 493 -29.47 39.85 -10.18
CA GLY A 493 -29.81 38.48 -9.81
C GLY A 493 -31.28 38.16 -9.92
N LEU A 494 -31.57 36.86 -9.89
CA LEU A 494 -32.92 36.32 -10.01
C LEU A 494 -33.19 35.43 -8.77
N PHE A 495 -34.33 35.67 -8.12
CA PHE A 495 -34.86 34.76 -7.11
C PHE A 495 -35.60 33.64 -7.79
N ALA A 496 -35.50 32.38 -7.28
CA ALA A 496 -36.23 31.22 -7.76
C ALA A 496 -37.65 31.18 -7.14
#